data_3c34496858778806729ec88cc720255f
#
_entry.id   3c34496858778806729ec88cc720255f
#
_cell.length_a   1.000
_cell.length_b   1.000
_cell.length_c   1.000
_cell.angle_alpha   90.00
_cell.angle_beta   90.00
_cell.angle_gamma   90.00
#
_symmetry.space_group_name_H-M   'P 1'
#
loop_
_entity.id
_entity.type
_entity.pdbx_description
1 polymer ?
#
loop_
_entity_poly.entity_id
_entity_poly.type
_entity_poly.pdbx_seq_one_letter_code
_entity_poly.pdbx_strand_id
1 'polypeptide(L)'
;MVLIWDLDNTLYRITPELADQLDAAMAAALVEDLGVPLDFETAKAKVKESYRVFRDGGEVFYQEYGILPKDLFRTYHSRNPIDQIEPYEELDKKIINLPVEQYVFTASNREASAKILQKIGLYDFFKDRFFSVEDFGCYKKNESTDVYEKLCQKIGVEPSNCVFVDDSYSNLEMAKKLGMTTVRIFYNQNSAKDKNYIDYAFKGVTAFVDAFCEKIAKNVA
;
A
#
# COMPACT_ATOMS: atom_id res chain seq x y z
N MET A 1 -4.32 -16.59 13.39
CA MET A 1 -3.53 -15.37 13.01
C MET A 1 -3.41 -15.34 11.50
N VAL A 2 -3.71 -14.22 10.91
CA VAL A 2 -3.66 -13.96 9.46
C VAL A 2 -2.76 -12.76 9.20
N LEU A 3 -1.91 -12.81 8.16
CA LEU A 3 -1.15 -11.68 7.70
C LEU A 3 -1.91 -10.95 6.59
N ILE A 4 -2.05 -9.64 6.73
CA ILE A 4 -2.59 -8.77 5.69
C ILE A 4 -1.49 -7.78 5.29
N TRP A 5 -1.05 -7.87 4.05
CA TRP A 5 0.02 -7.05 3.50
C TRP A 5 -0.55 -5.87 2.74
N ASP A 6 -0.05 -4.69 2.99
CA ASP A 6 -0.07 -3.65 1.99
C ASP A 6 0.87 -3.99 0.84
N LEU A 7 0.68 -3.38 -0.33
CA LEU A 7 1.46 -3.66 -1.54
C LEU A 7 2.54 -2.59 -1.76
N ASP A 8 2.10 -1.35 -1.96
CA ASP A 8 2.94 -0.25 -2.42
C ASP A 8 3.87 0.23 -1.31
N ASN A 9 5.18 0.29 -1.57
CA ASN A 9 6.21 0.62 -0.59
C ASN A 9 6.26 -0.31 0.64
N THR A 10 5.61 -1.46 0.56
CA THR A 10 5.60 -2.52 1.57
C THR A 10 6.19 -3.80 1.02
N LEU A 11 5.57 -4.48 0.04
CA LEU A 11 6.09 -5.70 -0.60
C LEU A 11 7.21 -5.41 -1.62
N TYR A 12 7.34 -4.19 -2.05
CA TYR A 12 8.47 -3.65 -2.81
C TYR A 12 8.78 -2.23 -2.32
N ARG A 13 9.94 -1.72 -2.65
CA ARG A 13 10.33 -0.38 -2.24
C ARG A 13 10.02 0.65 -3.31
N ILE A 14 9.40 1.75 -2.94
CA ILE A 14 9.36 2.97 -3.75
C ILE A 14 10.63 3.76 -3.47
N THR A 15 11.58 3.70 -4.40
CA THR A 15 12.80 4.51 -4.36
C THR A 15 12.48 5.99 -4.67
N PRO A 16 13.36 6.95 -4.37
CA PRO A 16 13.15 8.35 -4.77
C PRO A 16 12.93 8.52 -6.28
N GLU A 17 13.61 7.73 -7.10
CA GLU A 17 13.49 7.72 -8.55
C GLU A 17 12.12 7.22 -9.00
N LEU A 18 11.66 6.11 -8.42
CA LEU A 18 10.32 5.58 -8.69
C LEU A 18 9.22 6.53 -8.18
N ALA A 19 9.42 7.17 -7.02
CA ALA A 19 8.49 8.17 -6.50
C ALA A 19 8.35 9.36 -7.47
N ASP A 20 9.45 9.85 -8.04
CA ASP A 20 9.43 10.93 -9.03
C ASP A 20 8.69 10.55 -10.31
N GLN A 21 8.78 9.27 -10.74
CA GLN A 21 8.04 8.75 -11.88
C GLN A 21 6.55 8.56 -11.57
N LEU A 22 6.20 8.14 -10.35
CA LEU A 22 4.81 8.07 -9.91
C LEU A 22 4.15 9.45 -9.86
N ASP A 23 4.87 10.47 -9.36
CA ASP A 23 4.41 11.87 -9.39
C ASP A 23 4.22 12.36 -10.83
N ALA A 24 5.13 12.00 -11.74
CA ALA A 24 5.02 12.32 -13.16
C ALA A 24 3.83 11.61 -13.82
N ALA A 25 3.59 10.34 -13.51
CA ALA A 25 2.44 9.59 -14.00
C ALA A 25 1.12 10.22 -13.55
N MET A 26 1.04 10.65 -12.29
CA MET A 26 -0.14 11.33 -11.77
C MET A 26 -0.35 12.71 -12.41
N ALA A 27 0.72 13.48 -12.61
CA ALA A 27 0.65 14.77 -13.29
C ALA A 27 0.16 14.61 -14.74
N ALA A 28 0.67 13.61 -15.47
CA ALA A 28 0.22 13.30 -16.82
C ALA A 28 -1.27 12.91 -16.85
N ALA A 29 -1.71 12.06 -15.93
CA ALA A 29 -3.13 11.68 -15.80
C ALA A 29 -4.03 12.92 -15.57
N LEU A 30 -3.60 13.83 -14.70
CA LEU A 30 -4.35 15.05 -14.39
C LEU A 30 -4.46 16.00 -15.58
N VAL A 31 -3.35 16.24 -16.29
CA VAL A 31 -3.30 17.21 -17.39
C VAL A 31 -3.85 16.63 -18.70
N GLU A 32 -3.37 15.45 -19.10
CA GLU A 32 -3.66 14.87 -20.40
C GLU A 32 -5.01 14.16 -20.46
N ASP A 33 -5.38 13.44 -19.40
CA ASP A 33 -6.58 12.61 -19.41
C ASP A 33 -7.77 13.28 -18.72
N LEU A 34 -7.51 14.04 -17.64
CA LEU A 34 -8.57 14.68 -16.84
C LEU A 34 -8.72 16.18 -17.14
N GLY A 35 -7.88 16.74 -18.03
CA GLY A 35 -8.02 18.10 -18.56
C GLY A 35 -7.79 19.21 -17.53
N VAL A 36 -6.99 18.97 -16.49
CA VAL A 36 -6.61 20.03 -15.54
C VAL A 36 -5.84 21.12 -16.29
N PRO A 37 -6.25 22.42 -16.20
CA PRO A 37 -5.68 23.50 -16.99
C PRO A 37 -4.33 24.00 -16.41
N LEU A 38 -3.37 23.09 -16.29
CA LEU A 38 -2.00 23.34 -15.85
C LEU A 38 -1.02 22.77 -16.87
N ASP A 39 0.19 23.34 -16.92
CA ASP A 39 1.29 22.65 -17.57
C ASP A 39 1.77 21.46 -16.71
N PHE A 40 2.46 20.52 -17.35
CA PHE A 40 2.93 19.30 -16.72
C PHE A 40 3.81 19.53 -15.48
N GLU A 41 4.77 20.44 -15.56
CA GLU A 41 5.71 20.71 -14.46
C GLU A 41 5.00 21.33 -13.26
N THR A 42 4.08 22.24 -13.50
CA THR A 42 3.23 22.83 -12.45
C THR A 42 2.34 21.78 -11.80
N ALA A 43 1.72 20.90 -12.59
CA ALA A 43 0.92 19.81 -12.08
C ALA A 43 1.75 18.83 -11.22
N LYS A 44 2.94 18.45 -11.71
CA LYS A 44 3.87 17.56 -10.96
C LYS A 44 4.32 18.18 -9.63
N ALA A 45 4.67 19.46 -9.62
CA ALA A 45 5.03 20.17 -8.39
C ALA A 45 3.85 20.19 -7.40
N LYS A 46 2.63 20.41 -7.90
CA LYS A 46 1.40 20.41 -7.09
C LYS A 46 1.05 19.02 -6.54
N VAL A 47 1.29 17.95 -7.29
CA VAL A 47 1.18 16.55 -6.80
C VAL A 47 2.09 16.33 -5.59
N LYS A 48 3.38 16.69 -5.70
CA LYS A 48 4.36 16.58 -4.60
C LYS A 48 3.94 17.38 -3.38
N GLU A 49 3.46 18.61 -3.57
CA GLU A 49 2.98 19.45 -2.48
C GLU A 49 1.73 18.86 -1.80
N SER A 50 0.76 18.37 -2.59
CA SER A 50 -0.44 17.69 -2.10
C SER A 50 -0.07 16.48 -1.24
N TYR A 51 0.87 15.66 -1.71
CA TYR A 51 1.35 14.50 -0.96
C TYR A 51 2.04 14.90 0.35
N ARG A 52 2.81 16.00 0.33
CA ARG A 52 3.49 16.53 1.52
C ARG A 52 2.49 16.98 2.60
N VAL A 53 1.41 17.65 2.19
CA VAL A 53 0.41 18.26 3.09
C VAL A 53 -0.65 17.24 3.53
N PHE A 54 -1.23 16.51 2.58
CA PHE A 54 -2.40 15.66 2.80
C PHE A 54 -2.08 14.17 2.84
N ARG A 55 -0.84 13.77 2.55
CA ARG A 55 -0.45 12.38 2.33
C ARG A 55 -1.22 11.71 1.17
N ASP A 56 -1.67 12.53 0.24
CA ASP A 56 -2.42 12.17 -0.94
C ASP A 56 -2.09 13.14 -2.07
N GLY A 57 -1.57 12.65 -3.18
CA GLY A 57 -1.17 13.48 -4.32
C GLY A 57 -2.35 14.14 -5.05
N GLY A 58 -3.54 13.56 -4.94
CA GLY A 58 -4.76 14.03 -5.63
C GLY A 58 -5.61 15.02 -4.84
N GLU A 59 -5.42 15.15 -3.53
CA GLU A 59 -6.34 15.92 -2.68
C GLU A 59 -6.48 17.39 -3.07
N VAL A 60 -5.38 18.07 -3.39
CA VAL A 60 -5.40 19.47 -3.88
C VAL A 60 -6.21 19.60 -5.17
N PHE A 61 -6.12 18.60 -6.06
CA PHE A 61 -6.85 18.64 -7.34
C PHE A 61 -8.35 18.42 -7.16
N TYR A 62 -8.73 17.64 -6.14
CA TYR A 62 -10.14 17.56 -5.75
C TYR A 62 -10.64 18.92 -5.25
N GLN A 63 -9.90 19.57 -4.36
CA GLN A 63 -10.30 20.83 -3.74
C GLN A 63 -10.34 22.01 -4.73
N GLU A 64 -9.34 22.12 -5.61
CA GLU A 64 -9.17 23.30 -6.48
C GLU A 64 -9.79 23.11 -7.88
N TYR A 65 -9.85 21.89 -8.40
CA TYR A 65 -10.28 21.60 -9.77
C TYR A 65 -11.48 20.67 -9.84
N GLY A 66 -11.97 20.17 -8.71
CA GLY A 66 -13.12 19.26 -8.65
C GLY A 66 -12.84 17.87 -9.21
N ILE A 67 -11.58 17.46 -9.34
CA ILE A 67 -11.20 16.14 -9.84
C ILE A 67 -11.63 15.08 -8.82
N LEU A 68 -12.58 14.25 -9.19
CA LEU A 68 -13.11 13.25 -8.26
C LEU A 68 -12.08 12.14 -7.99
N PRO A 69 -11.94 11.67 -6.74
CA PRO A 69 -10.99 10.60 -6.39
C PRO A 69 -11.14 9.35 -7.27
N LYS A 70 -12.37 8.95 -7.61
CA LYS A 70 -12.64 7.79 -8.49
C LYS A 70 -12.05 7.94 -9.90
N ASP A 71 -12.07 9.15 -10.46
CA ASP A 71 -11.62 9.39 -11.83
C ASP A 71 -10.09 9.41 -11.86
N LEU A 72 -9.46 10.10 -10.89
CA LEU A 72 -8.01 10.08 -10.73
C LEU A 72 -7.50 8.66 -10.45
N PHE A 73 -8.17 7.91 -9.57
CA PHE A 73 -7.81 6.55 -9.21
C PHE A 73 -7.70 5.62 -10.44
N ARG A 74 -8.69 5.70 -11.34
CA ARG A 74 -8.68 4.88 -12.56
C ARG A 74 -7.57 5.30 -13.53
N THR A 75 -7.46 6.60 -13.76
CA THR A 75 -6.57 7.16 -14.79
C THR A 75 -5.10 7.06 -14.38
N TYR A 76 -4.79 7.44 -13.15
CA TYR A 76 -3.43 7.40 -12.64
C TYR A 76 -2.83 6.00 -12.63
N HIS A 77 -3.54 4.99 -12.11
CA HIS A 77 -3.00 3.66 -12.00
C HIS A 77 -2.73 2.98 -13.34
N SER A 78 -3.38 3.41 -14.43
CA SER A 78 -3.07 2.91 -15.77
C SER A 78 -1.70 3.38 -16.29
N ARG A 79 -1.15 4.43 -15.70
CA ARG A 79 0.14 5.05 -16.05
C ARG A 79 1.29 4.67 -15.12
N ASN A 80 1.05 3.80 -14.14
CA ASN A 80 2.07 3.39 -13.17
C ASN A 80 3.31 2.79 -13.87
N PRO A 81 4.52 3.25 -13.51
CA PRO A 81 5.79 2.78 -14.09
C PRO A 81 6.20 1.42 -13.50
N ILE A 82 5.36 0.39 -13.70
CA ILE A 82 5.53 -0.94 -13.09
C ILE A 82 6.84 -1.61 -13.49
N ASP A 83 7.33 -1.35 -14.70
CA ASP A 83 8.59 -1.92 -15.18
C ASP A 83 9.80 -1.46 -14.36
N GLN A 84 9.70 -0.31 -13.70
CA GLN A 84 10.75 0.26 -12.83
C GLN A 84 10.76 -0.33 -11.41
N ILE A 85 9.79 -1.18 -11.07
CA ILE A 85 9.76 -1.87 -9.78
C ILE A 85 10.85 -2.93 -9.76
N GLU A 86 11.72 -2.86 -8.74
CA GLU A 86 12.75 -3.85 -8.48
C GLU A 86 12.25 -4.84 -7.41
N PRO A 87 12.05 -6.13 -7.76
CA PRO A 87 11.71 -7.16 -6.79
C PRO A 87 12.86 -7.37 -5.80
N TYR A 88 12.54 -7.70 -4.56
CA TYR A 88 13.54 -8.18 -3.62
C TYR A 88 13.91 -9.64 -3.95
N GLU A 89 15.21 -9.91 -3.95
CA GLU A 89 15.72 -11.26 -4.17
C GLU A 89 15.15 -12.25 -3.13
N GLU A 90 14.57 -13.35 -3.62
CA GLU A 90 14.00 -14.45 -2.82
C GLU A 90 12.88 -14.08 -1.83
N LEU A 91 12.40 -12.84 -1.82
CA LEU A 91 11.31 -12.44 -0.93
C LEU A 91 10.01 -13.19 -1.24
N ASP A 92 9.72 -13.40 -2.51
CA ASP A 92 8.59 -14.19 -3.00
C ASP A 92 8.59 -15.59 -2.37
N LYS A 93 9.71 -16.29 -2.45
CA LYS A 93 9.86 -17.64 -1.85
C LYS A 93 9.67 -17.62 -0.34
N LYS A 94 10.24 -16.62 0.35
CA LYS A 94 10.09 -16.48 1.79
C LYS A 94 8.62 -16.25 2.18
N ILE A 95 7.92 -15.36 1.48
CA ILE A 95 6.51 -15.06 1.75
C ILE A 95 5.63 -16.29 1.49
N ILE A 96 5.78 -16.94 0.34
CA ILE A 96 5.00 -18.13 -0.03
C ILE A 96 5.15 -19.26 1.02
N ASN A 97 6.33 -19.40 1.61
CA ASN A 97 6.63 -20.44 2.58
C ASN A 97 6.27 -20.08 4.05
N LEU A 98 5.73 -18.89 4.33
CA LEU A 98 5.25 -18.57 5.68
C LEU A 98 4.06 -19.47 6.04
N PRO A 99 4.09 -20.17 7.19
CA PRO A 99 3.05 -21.14 7.59
C PRO A 99 1.84 -20.45 8.22
N VAL A 100 1.35 -19.39 7.57
CA VAL A 100 0.18 -18.62 8.01
C VAL A 100 -0.64 -18.21 6.79
N GLU A 101 -1.92 -18.03 6.99
CA GLU A 101 -2.80 -17.49 5.96
C GLU A 101 -2.45 -16.03 5.67
N GLN A 102 -2.45 -15.66 4.37
CA GLN A 102 -1.96 -14.37 3.93
C GLN A 102 -2.87 -13.77 2.87
N TYR A 103 -3.05 -12.46 2.96
CA TYR A 103 -3.80 -11.65 2.02
C TYR A 103 -3.05 -10.37 1.67
N VAL A 104 -3.33 -9.78 0.52
CA VAL A 104 -2.91 -8.41 0.16
C VAL A 104 -4.13 -7.49 0.22
N PHE A 105 -3.95 -6.31 0.82
CA PHE A 105 -4.93 -5.23 0.83
C PHE A 105 -4.26 -3.91 0.46
N THR A 106 -4.60 -3.38 -0.71
CA THR A 106 -3.91 -2.24 -1.32
C THR A 106 -4.85 -1.08 -1.64
N ALA A 107 -4.30 0.14 -1.66
CA ALA A 107 -4.95 1.33 -2.19
C ALA A 107 -4.79 1.48 -3.71
N SER A 108 -4.00 0.65 -4.37
CA SER A 108 -3.90 0.60 -5.84
C SER A 108 -5.08 -0.15 -6.45
N ASN A 109 -5.47 0.19 -7.69
CA ASN A 109 -6.56 -0.50 -8.36
C ASN A 109 -6.19 -1.96 -8.69
N ARG A 110 -7.19 -2.79 -8.93
CA ARG A 110 -7.01 -4.23 -9.12
C ARG A 110 -6.10 -4.57 -10.30
N GLU A 111 -6.20 -3.83 -11.40
CA GLU A 111 -5.39 -4.09 -12.60
C GLU A 111 -3.90 -3.79 -12.34
N ALA A 112 -3.59 -2.61 -11.79
CA ALA A 112 -2.22 -2.24 -11.44
C ALA A 112 -1.65 -3.18 -10.38
N SER A 113 -2.44 -3.52 -9.35
CA SER A 113 -2.03 -4.46 -8.30
C SER A 113 -1.68 -5.83 -8.85
N ALA A 114 -2.48 -6.37 -9.78
CA ALA A 114 -2.18 -7.64 -10.44
C ALA A 114 -0.85 -7.60 -11.20
N LYS A 115 -0.59 -6.52 -11.96
CA LYS A 115 0.66 -6.32 -12.69
C LYS A 115 1.87 -6.17 -11.74
N ILE A 116 1.69 -5.44 -10.63
CA ILE A 116 2.73 -5.31 -9.60
C ILE A 116 3.04 -6.67 -8.97
N LEU A 117 2.01 -7.42 -8.56
CA LEU A 117 2.18 -8.77 -8.01
C LEU A 117 2.86 -9.72 -8.99
N GLN A 118 2.57 -9.62 -10.31
CA GLN A 118 3.27 -10.35 -11.34
C GLN A 118 4.76 -9.95 -11.40
N LYS A 119 5.04 -8.64 -11.39
CA LYS A 119 6.41 -8.11 -11.42
C LYS A 119 7.27 -8.60 -10.27
N ILE A 120 6.69 -8.70 -9.06
CA ILE A 120 7.40 -9.15 -7.83
C ILE A 120 7.29 -10.66 -7.57
N GLY A 121 6.73 -11.44 -8.51
CA GLY A 121 6.68 -12.91 -8.43
C GLY A 121 5.64 -13.49 -7.47
N LEU A 122 4.67 -12.69 -7.02
CA LEU A 122 3.68 -13.09 -6.00
C LEU A 122 2.25 -13.25 -6.53
N TYR A 123 2.00 -13.01 -7.82
CA TYR A 123 0.65 -13.02 -8.38
C TYR A 123 -0.04 -14.39 -8.23
N ASP A 124 0.60 -15.48 -8.61
CA ASP A 124 -0.02 -16.81 -8.55
C ASP A 124 -0.38 -17.24 -7.13
N PHE A 125 0.38 -16.76 -6.15
CA PHE A 125 0.11 -17.01 -4.73
C PHE A 125 -1.06 -16.18 -4.20
N PHE A 126 -1.17 -14.90 -4.61
CA PHE A 126 -2.18 -13.97 -4.10
C PHE A 126 -3.39 -13.76 -5.02
N LYS A 127 -3.46 -14.33 -6.23
CA LYS A 127 -4.51 -14.03 -7.24
C LYS A 127 -5.96 -14.09 -6.71
N ASP A 128 -6.23 -14.98 -5.77
CA ASP A 128 -7.54 -15.15 -5.12
C ASP A 128 -7.56 -14.57 -3.69
N ARG A 129 -6.48 -13.92 -3.26
CA ARG A 129 -6.24 -13.42 -1.90
C ARG A 129 -5.75 -11.98 -1.86
N PHE A 130 -5.91 -11.21 -2.95
CA PHE A 130 -5.65 -9.78 -2.92
C PHE A 130 -6.93 -8.99 -3.15
N PHE A 131 -7.02 -7.88 -2.42
CA PHE A 131 -8.14 -6.96 -2.45
C PHE A 131 -7.62 -5.55 -2.66
N SER A 132 -8.30 -4.82 -3.54
CA SER A 132 -8.16 -3.38 -3.69
C SER A 132 -9.23 -2.68 -2.87
N VAL A 133 -8.99 -1.45 -2.45
CA VAL A 133 -10.02 -0.60 -1.83
C VAL A 133 -11.26 -0.45 -2.70
N GLU A 134 -11.12 -0.50 -4.04
CA GLU A 134 -12.25 -0.44 -4.98
C GLU A 134 -13.21 -1.62 -4.88
N ASP A 135 -12.74 -2.80 -4.44
CA ASP A 135 -13.59 -3.96 -4.20
C ASP A 135 -14.64 -3.70 -3.09
N PHE A 136 -14.41 -2.68 -2.28
CA PHE A 136 -15.26 -2.24 -1.18
C PHE A 136 -15.93 -0.87 -1.44
N GLY A 137 -15.79 -0.33 -2.66
CA GLY A 137 -16.37 0.96 -3.05
C GLY A 137 -15.63 2.17 -2.47
N CYS A 138 -14.35 2.01 -2.10
CA CYS A 138 -13.50 3.05 -1.55
C CYS A 138 -12.33 3.37 -2.50
N TYR A 139 -11.66 4.50 -2.26
CA TYR A 139 -10.48 4.92 -3.04
C TYR A 139 -9.26 5.19 -2.15
N LYS A 140 -9.43 5.13 -0.83
CA LYS A 140 -8.38 5.31 0.19
C LYS A 140 -8.59 4.32 1.33
N LYS A 141 -7.51 3.91 1.98
CA LYS A 141 -7.56 3.05 3.18
C LYS A 141 -7.77 3.84 4.48
N ASN A 142 -7.46 5.12 4.49
CA ASN A 142 -7.37 5.93 5.71
C ASN A 142 -8.57 6.84 5.99
N GLU A 143 -9.66 6.72 5.24
CA GLU A 143 -10.86 7.53 5.45
C GLU A 143 -11.68 7.03 6.65
N SER A 144 -11.81 5.72 6.82
CA SER A 144 -12.54 5.11 7.93
C SER A 144 -12.04 3.69 8.22
N THR A 145 -12.50 3.13 9.34
CA THR A 145 -12.29 1.71 9.67
C THR A 145 -13.12 0.76 8.83
N ASP A 146 -14.19 1.23 8.21
CA ASP A 146 -15.20 0.41 7.51
C ASP A 146 -14.60 -0.49 6.43
N VAL A 147 -13.60 -0.01 5.69
CA VAL A 147 -12.98 -0.79 4.63
C VAL A 147 -12.21 -1.99 5.20
N TYR A 148 -11.61 -1.86 6.37
CA TYR A 148 -10.93 -2.96 7.07
C TYR A 148 -11.93 -3.95 7.66
N GLU A 149 -13.05 -3.47 8.20
CA GLU A 149 -14.14 -4.33 8.69
C GLU A 149 -14.72 -5.17 7.56
N LYS A 150 -15.01 -4.55 6.41
CA LYS A 150 -15.48 -5.24 5.20
C LYS A 150 -14.46 -6.27 4.71
N LEU A 151 -13.17 -5.94 4.73
CA LEU A 151 -12.12 -6.90 4.40
C LEU A 151 -12.13 -8.08 5.35
N CYS A 152 -12.15 -7.86 6.67
CA CYS A 152 -12.19 -8.92 7.67
C CYS A 152 -13.44 -9.81 7.53
N GLN A 153 -14.60 -9.20 7.27
CA GLN A 153 -15.83 -9.95 6.97
C GLN A 153 -15.69 -10.81 5.71
N LYS A 154 -15.09 -10.24 4.65
CA LYS A 154 -14.87 -10.93 3.36
C LYS A 154 -13.97 -12.15 3.49
N ILE A 155 -12.94 -12.07 4.32
CA ILE A 155 -11.99 -13.18 4.55
C ILE A 155 -12.40 -14.07 5.75
N GLY A 156 -13.46 -13.72 6.47
CA GLY A 156 -14.01 -14.52 7.57
C GLY A 156 -13.15 -14.55 8.84
N VAL A 157 -12.44 -13.44 9.14
CA VAL A 157 -11.49 -13.35 10.26
C VAL A 157 -11.80 -12.15 11.15
N GLU A 158 -11.74 -12.34 12.47
CA GLU A 158 -11.84 -11.23 13.42
C GLU A 158 -10.60 -10.32 13.33
N PRO A 159 -10.77 -8.97 13.37
CA PRO A 159 -9.66 -8.03 13.30
C PRO A 159 -8.54 -8.29 14.31
N SER A 160 -8.86 -8.73 15.53
CA SER A 160 -7.88 -9.08 16.58
C SER A 160 -6.98 -10.26 16.23
N ASN A 161 -7.38 -11.08 15.25
CA ASN A 161 -6.59 -12.18 14.73
C ASN A 161 -5.74 -11.81 13.51
N CYS A 162 -5.78 -10.53 13.09
CA CYS A 162 -5.04 -10.02 11.95
C CYS A 162 -3.77 -9.29 12.36
N VAL A 163 -2.71 -9.49 11.58
CA VAL A 163 -1.49 -8.68 11.60
C VAL A 163 -1.49 -7.87 10.31
N PHE A 164 -1.60 -6.56 10.41
CA PHE A 164 -1.59 -5.65 9.27
C PHE A 164 -0.20 -5.04 9.10
N VAL A 165 0.39 -5.25 7.93
CA VAL A 165 1.76 -4.83 7.57
C VAL A 165 1.66 -3.74 6.51
N ASP A 166 2.11 -2.52 6.82
CA ASP A 166 1.93 -1.34 5.95
C ASP A 166 3.06 -0.32 6.24
N ASP A 167 3.37 0.56 5.30
CA ASP A 167 4.34 1.65 5.49
C ASP A 167 3.69 2.94 5.98
N SER A 168 2.37 3.10 5.78
CA SER A 168 1.63 4.32 6.08
C SER A 168 1.15 4.37 7.53
N TYR A 169 1.51 5.45 8.22
CA TYR A 169 1.02 5.72 9.58
C TYR A 169 -0.51 5.77 9.67
N SER A 170 -1.15 6.43 8.72
CA SER A 170 -2.61 6.59 8.75
C SER A 170 -3.36 5.28 8.56
N ASN A 171 -2.86 4.40 7.70
CA ASN A 171 -3.44 3.07 7.50
C ASN A 171 -3.30 2.20 8.76
N LEU A 172 -2.10 2.20 9.36
CA LEU A 172 -1.83 1.47 10.61
C LEU A 172 -2.69 1.98 11.77
N GLU A 173 -2.95 3.30 11.84
CA GLU A 173 -3.86 3.86 12.84
C GLU A 173 -5.29 3.33 12.69
N MET A 174 -5.82 3.24 11.45
CA MET A 174 -7.15 2.67 11.21
C MET A 174 -7.21 1.18 11.57
N ALA A 175 -6.21 0.40 11.17
CA ALA A 175 -6.13 -1.01 11.53
C ALA A 175 -6.06 -1.21 13.07
N LYS A 176 -5.30 -0.36 13.76
CA LYS A 176 -5.17 -0.42 15.22
C LYS A 176 -6.48 -0.11 15.96
N LYS A 177 -7.29 0.83 15.45
CA LYS A 177 -8.62 1.14 16.04
C LYS A 177 -9.55 -0.08 16.05
N LEU A 178 -9.36 -1.04 15.14
CA LEU A 178 -10.09 -2.30 15.09
C LEU A 178 -9.43 -3.43 15.92
N GLY A 179 -8.34 -3.14 16.60
CA GLY A 179 -7.63 -4.13 17.41
C GLY A 179 -6.68 -5.05 16.66
N MET A 180 -6.35 -4.75 15.39
CA MET A 180 -5.32 -5.49 14.66
C MET A 180 -3.94 -5.29 15.30
N THR A 181 -3.08 -6.29 15.17
CA THR A 181 -1.65 -6.10 15.40
C THR A 181 -1.06 -5.36 14.20
N THR A 182 -0.31 -4.29 14.46
CA THR A 182 0.21 -3.41 13.41
C THR A 182 1.71 -3.52 13.29
N VAL A 183 2.18 -3.68 12.05
CA VAL A 183 3.59 -3.78 11.71
C VAL A 183 3.92 -2.71 10.69
N ARG A 184 4.81 -1.80 11.05
CA ARG A 184 5.27 -0.77 10.14
C ARG A 184 6.52 -1.19 9.39
N ILE A 185 6.48 -1.06 8.06
CA ILE A 185 7.67 -1.15 7.20
C ILE A 185 8.18 0.26 6.93
N PHE A 186 9.49 0.48 7.04
CA PHE A 186 10.09 1.77 6.75
C PHE A 186 11.46 1.60 6.09
N TYR A 187 11.90 2.63 5.36
CA TYR A 187 13.18 2.60 4.63
C TYR A 187 14.14 3.72 5.06
N ASN A 188 13.66 4.77 5.72
CA ASN A 188 14.44 5.92 6.17
C ASN A 188 14.70 5.87 7.69
N GLN A 189 15.85 6.40 8.15
CA GLN A 189 16.26 6.31 9.55
C GLN A 189 15.35 7.04 10.56
N ASN A 190 14.56 8.02 10.11
CA ASN A 190 13.71 8.85 11.00
C ASN A 190 12.32 8.29 11.25
N SER A 191 12.08 7.00 11.00
CA SER A 191 10.73 6.42 11.01
C SER A 191 10.59 5.29 12.02
N ALA A 192 11.10 5.50 13.22
CA ALA A 192 11.01 4.55 14.31
C ALA A 192 9.55 4.35 14.81
N LYS A 193 9.38 3.36 15.69
CA LYS A 193 8.16 3.09 16.45
C LYS A 193 7.89 4.24 17.44
N ASP A 194 7.39 5.36 16.95
CA ASP A 194 7.13 6.58 17.72
C ASP A 194 5.64 6.83 18.02
N LYS A 195 4.74 5.94 17.55
CA LYS A 195 3.30 6.05 17.72
C LYS A 195 2.73 4.85 18.49
N ASN A 196 1.81 5.13 19.41
CA ASN A 196 1.15 4.13 20.25
C ASN A 196 0.28 3.12 19.50
N TYR A 197 -0.04 3.40 18.22
CA TYR A 197 -0.78 2.51 17.33
C TYR A 197 0.13 1.65 16.44
N ILE A 198 1.45 1.63 16.68
CA ILE A 198 2.41 0.75 15.99
C ILE A 198 2.96 -0.25 17.00
N ASP A 199 2.62 -1.54 16.81
CA ASP A 199 3.12 -2.60 17.70
C ASP A 199 4.57 -2.97 17.38
N TYR A 200 4.90 -3.08 16.09
CA TYR A 200 6.25 -3.42 15.61
C TYR A 200 6.65 -2.53 14.43
N ALA A 201 7.96 -2.32 14.28
CA ALA A 201 8.50 -1.57 13.15
C ALA A 201 9.79 -2.23 12.64
N PHE A 202 9.91 -2.37 11.30
CA PHE A 202 11.06 -3.02 10.67
C PHE A 202 11.59 -2.19 9.51
N LYS A 203 12.93 -2.17 9.40
CA LYS A 203 13.59 -1.53 8.26
C LYS A 203 13.56 -2.47 7.04
N GLY A 204 12.54 -2.29 6.20
CA GLY A 204 12.29 -3.13 5.04
C GLY A 204 11.52 -4.42 5.38
N VAL A 205 10.80 -4.93 4.39
CA VAL A 205 9.95 -6.12 4.52
C VAL A 205 10.74 -7.39 4.78
N THR A 206 11.94 -7.52 4.22
CA THR A 206 12.80 -8.70 4.43
C THR A 206 13.15 -8.87 5.91
N ALA A 207 13.48 -7.78 6.62
CA ALA A 207 13.76 -7.84 8.05
C ALA A 207 12.55 -8.30 8.88
N PHE A 208 11.33 -7.91 8.49
CA PHE A 208 10.12 -8.41 9.13
C PHE A 208 9.91 -9.89 8.86
N VAL A 209 10.02 -10.33 7.60
CA VAL A 209 9.82 -11.74 7.22
C VAL A 209 10.82 -12.64 7.94
N ASP A 210 12.10 -12.25 7.99
CA ASP A 210 13.14 -13.03 8.70
C ASP A 210 12.84 -13.15 10.20
N ALA A 211 12.50 -12.03 10.87
CA ALA A 211 12.13 -12.02 12.28
C ALA A 211 10.85 -12.83 12.56
N PHE A 212 9.89 -12.80 11.64
CA PHE A 212 8.66 -13.58 11.75
C PHE A 212 8.91 -15.08 11.63
N CYS A 213 9.76 -15.50 10.69
CA CYS A 213 10.20 -16.89 10.54
C CYS A 213 10.92 -17.40 11.81
N GLU A 214 11.82 -16.61 12.38
CA GLU A 214 12.53 -16.97 13.62
C GLU A 214 11.58 -17.15 14.81
N LYS A 215 10.56 -16.29 14.92
CA LYS A 215 9.57 -16.39 16.00
C LYS A 215 8.70 -17.65 15.87
N ILE A 216 8.29 -18.00 14.64
CA ILE A 216 7.55 -19.24 14.40
C ILE A 216 8.41 -20.45 14.73
N ALA A 217 9.67 -20.48 14.27
CA ALA A 217 10.58 -21.59 14.55
C ALA A 217 10.78 -21.83 16.06
N LYS A 218 10.86 -20.75 16.87
CA LYS A 218 10.98 -20.83 18.33
C LYS A 218 9.71 -21.32 19.05
N ASN A 219 8.55 -21.17 18.42
CA ASN A 219 7.27 -21.61 19.01
C ASN A 219 6.91 -23.06 18.62
N VAL A 220 7.65 -23.66 17.69
CA VAL A 220 7.46 -25.04 17.21
C VAL A 220 8.53 -26.00 17.80
N ALA A 221 9.61 -25.46 18.36
CA ALA A 221 10.66 -26.21 19.06
C ALA A 221 10.38 -26.30 20.58
#